data_a50fd193b759d03a205ee372c24ab3fc
#
_entry.id   a50fd193b759d03a205ee372c24ab3fc
#
_cell.length_a   1.000
_cell.length_b   1.000
_cell.length_c   1.000
_cell.angle_alpha   90.00
_cell.angle_beta   90.00
_cell.angle_gamma   90.00
#
_symmetry.space_group_name_H-M   'P 1'
#
loop_
_entity.id
_entity.type
_entity.pdbx_description
1 polymer ?
#
loop_
_entity_poly.entity_id
_entity_poly.type
_entity_poly.pdbx_seq_one_letter_code
_entity_poly.pdbx_strand_id
1 'polypeptide(L)'
;MLKVENLRFGYVPTVDIFRNVNFTIHEGEFIAVGGKNGCGKTTITRLLVGLEKAAEGHIRYNGKDITSMPPSKRGQFIGYVFQQPDRQMFRPTVATEVAFGPESLGRSKDEVTHIVDEVLDRCGISHLRDEYPPTLRRGEKQRVAIASALAMQSKILILDEPTSGQDGKETKELLALLRQLNLEGITILLITHDMEIMASECSRAIIMGNQTVAFDGSPEELFKKSTDELQDLGLTKPPSVELSLAVPSLGYCKSMDELKSKLVAQLSGK
;
A
#
# COMPACT_ATOMS: atom_id res chain seq x y z
N MET A 1 -14.95 -1.09 -5.46
CA MET A 1 -14.84 0.35 -5.09
C MET A 1 -15.00 0.50 -3.57
N LEU A 2 -14.04 1.15 -2.90
CA LEU A 2 -14.09 1.48 -1.47
C LEU A 2 -14.25 3.00 -1.32
N LYS A 3 -15.24 3.45 -0.55
CA LYS A 3 -15.55 4.88 -0.37
C LYS A 3 -15.54 5.26 1.10
N VAL A 4 -14.89 6.36 1.42
CA VAL A 4 -14.86 7.00 2.74
C VAL A 4 -15.65 8.30 2.66
N GLU A 5 -16.60 8.49 3.56
CA GLU A 5 -17.55 9.62 3.55
C GLU A 5 -17.61 10.26 4.92
N ASN A 6 -17.26 11.55 5.00
CA ASN A 6 -17.35 12.41 6.19
C ASN A 6 -16.74 11.78 7.44
N LEU A 7 -15.62 11.06 7.29
CA LEU A 7 -15.02 10.29 8.36
C LEU A 7 -14.40 11.21 9.41
N ARG A 8 -14.77 11.00 10.68
CA ARG A 8 -14.17 11.62 11.85
C ARG A 8 -13.61 10.56 12.79
N PHE A 9 -12.43 10.82 13.33
CA PHE A 9 -11.78 9.92 14.28
C PHE A 9 -10.78 10.65 15.18
N GLY A 10 -10.72 10.24 16.45
CA GLY A 10 -9.69 10.59 17.41
C GLY A 10 -9.52 9.49 18.45
N TYR A 11 -8.31 9.23 18.92
CA TYR A 11 -8.05 8.25 19.99
C TYR A 11 -8.57 8.72 21.34
N VAL A 12 -8.71 10.04 21.52
CA VAL A 12 -9.34 10.65 22.69
C VAL A 12 -10.45 11.59 22.23
N PRO A 13 -11.57 11.70 22.96
CA PRO A 13 -12.76 12.42 22.52
C PRO A 13 -12.53 13.90 22.17
N THR A 14 -11.51 14.53 22.77
CA THR A 14 -11.21 15.95 22.61
C THR A 14 -10.21 16.28 21.51
N VAL A 15 -9.56 15.26 20.91
CA VAL A 15 -8.49 15.46 19.93
C VAL A 15 -8.80 14.65 18.66
N ASP A 16 -9.24 15.35 17.64
CA ASP A 16 -9.47 14.72 16.33
C ASP A 16 -8.14 14.54 15.59
N ILE A 17 -7.95 13.33 15.05
CA ILE A 17 -6.91 13.02 14.05
C ILE A 17 -7.48 13.31 12.67
N PHE A 18 -8.77 13.01 12.48
CA PHE A 18 -9.49 13.23 11.23
C PHE A 18 -10.78 13.99 11.46
N ARG A 19 -11.04 14.95 10.53
CA ARG A 19 -12.28 15.69 10.43
C ARG A 19 -12.73 15.70 8.97
N ASN A 20 -13.92 15.18 8.70
CA ASN A 20 -14.53 15.21 7.37
C ASN A 20 -13.63 14.64 6.27
N VAL A 21 -13.01 13.48 6.52
CA VAL A 21 -12.18 12.80 5.51
C VAL A 21 -13.08 12.15 4.47
N ASN A 22 -12.81 12.46 3.20
CA ASN A 22 -13.55 11.95 2.05
C ASN A 22 -12.57 11.54 0.95
N PHE A 23 -12.68 10.30 0.45
CA PHE A 23 -12.01 9.82 -0.75
C PHE A 23 -12.63 8.52 -1.23
N THR A 24 -12.33 8.15 -2.46
CA THR A 24 -12.79 6.89 -3.06
C THR A 24 -11.61 6.14 -3.64
N ILE A 25 -11.52 4.83 -3.41
CA ILE A 25 -10.55 3.93 -4.02
C ILE A 25 -11.29 3.12 -5.07
N HIS A 26 -10.83 3.19 -6.32
CA HIS A 26 -11.37 2.41 -7.43
C HIS A 26 -10.64 1.07 -7.59
N GLU A 27 -11.29 0.13 -8.23
CA GLU A 27 -10.71 -1.20 -8.47
C GLU A 27 -9.53 -1.08 -9.44
N GLY A 28 -8.44 -1.82 -9.14
CA GLY A 28 -7.23 -1.84 -9.96
C GLY A 28 -6.32 -0.62 -9.82
N GLU A 29 -6.63 0.36 -8.95
CA GLU A 29 -5.71 1.48 -8.70
C GLU A 29 -4.47 1.02 -7.91
N PHE A 30 -3.33 1.66 -8.19
CA PHE A 30 -2.13 1.60 -7.37
C PHE A 30 -1.91 2.98 -6.74
N ILE A 31 -2.29 3.11 -5.46
CA ILE A 31 -2.40 4.39 -4.76
C ILE A 31 -1.30 4.51 -3.71
N ALA A 32 -0.60 5.66 -3.67
CA ALA A 32 0.22 6.04 -2.53
C ALA A 32 -0.60 6.83 -1.50
N VAL A 33 -0.42 6.52 -0.22
CA VAL A 33 -0.88 7.36 0.90
C VAL A 33 0.33 8.02 1.55
N GLY A 34 0.41 9.33 1.46
CA GLY A 34 1.51 10.15 1.94
C GLY A 34 1.09 11.20 2.97
N GLY A 35 2.05 12.03 3.39
CA GLY A 35 1.87 13.15 4.32
C GLY A 35 2.84 13.14 5.48
N LYS A 36 2.84 14.20 6.30
CA LYS A 36 3.73 14.38 7.46
C LYS A 36 3.66 13.21 8.43
N ASN A 37 4.73 12.98 9.19
CA ASN A 37 4.69 12.02 10.29
C ASN A 37 3.63 12.46 11.31
N GLY A 38 2.84 11.49 11.79
CA GLY A 38 1.74 11.74 12.73
C GLY A 38 0.44 12.30 12.11
N CYS A 39 0.36 12.54 10.78
CA CYS A 39 -0.88 13.01 10.14
C CYS A 39 -2.00 11.94 10.04
N GLY A 40 -1.75 10.71 10.49
CA GLY A 40 -2.77 9.65 10.55
C GLY A 40 -2.72 8.61 9.44
N LYS A 41 -1.66 8.50 8.62
CA LYS A 41 -1.56 7.50 7.53
C LYS A 41 -1.89 6.07 7.98
N THR A 42 -1.24 5.59 9.01
CA THR A 42 -1.55 4.26 9.60
C THR A 42 -2.94 4.22 10.25
N THR A 43 -3.41 5.34 10.80
CA THR A 43 -4.74 5.41 11.43
C THR A 43 -5.85 5.27 10.40
N ILE A 44 -5.75 5.94 9.24
CA ILE A 44 -6.78 5.79 8.18
C ILE A 44 -6.84 4.34 7.69
N THR A 45 -5.70 3.67 7.49
CA THR A 45 -5.72 2.27 7.07
C THR A 45 -6.27 1.32 8.13
N ARG A 46 -5.99 1.58 9.42
CA ARG A 46 -6.62 0.83 10.53
C ARG A 46 -8.14 0.99 10.56
N LEU A 47 -8.65 2.18 10.25
CA LEU A 47 -10.09 2.42 10.10
C LEU A 47 -10.66 1.63 8.91
N LEU A 48 -9.95 1.61 7.77
CA LEU A 48 -10.38 0.85 6.58
C LEU A 48 -10.51 -0.65 6.87
N VAL A 49 -9.56 -1.24 7.58
CA VAL A 49 -9.58 -2.66 7.93
C VAL A 49 -10.40 -2.99 9.19
N GLY A 50 -10.93 -1.96 9.89
CA GLY A 50 -11.80 -2.12 11.06
C GLY A 50 -11.08 -2.41 12.37
N LEU A 51 -9.75 -2.19 12.44
CA LEU A 51 -8.99 -2.25 13.67
C LEU A 51 -9.28 -1.05 14.59
N GLU A 52 -9.74 0.03 14.01
CA GLU A 52 -10.26 1.21 14.71
C GLU A 52 -11.70 1.49 14.27
N LYS A 53 -12.46 2.20 15.11
CA LYS A 53 -13.87 2.55 14.84
C LYS A 53 -13.97 4.07 14.64
N ALA A 54 -14.55 4.46 13.50
CA ALA A 54 -14.86 5.86 13.25
C ALA A 54 -15.85 6.41 14.29
N ALA A 55 -15.63 7.66 14.72
CA ALA A 55 -16.57 8.36 15.58
C ALA A 55 -17.79 8.83 14.79
N GLU A 56 -17.58 9.26 13.54
CA GLU A 56 -18.64 9.71 12.62
C GLU A 56 -18.26 9.34 11.18
N GLY A 57 -19.22 9.37 10.27
CA GLY A 57 -19.05 9.08 8.85
C GLY A 57 -19.17 7.60 8.51
N HIS A 58 -18.91 7.28 7.24
CA HIS A 58 -19.15 5.96 6.70
C HIS A 58 -17.97 5.46 5.88
N ILE A 59 -17.74 4.15 5.94
CA ILE A 59 -16.87 3.41 5.03
C ILE A 59 -17.74 2.42 4.28
N ARG A 60 -17.75 2.52 2.94
CA ARG A 60 -18.58 1.65 2.08
C ARG A 60 -17.69 0.83 1.13
N TYR A 61 -18.01 -0.45 1.00
CA TYR A 61 -17.39 -1.33 0.01
C TYR A 61 -18.48 -1.83 -0.95
N ASN A 62 -18.33 -1.53 -2.24
CA ASN A 62 -19.32 -1.83 -3.29
C ASN A 62 -20.74 -1.42 -2.91
N GLY A 63 -20.89 -0.20 -2.37
CA GLY A 63 -22.15 0.39 -1.94
C GLY A 63 -22.64 -0.07 -0.56
N LYS A 64 -22.12 -1.17 0.00
CA LYS A 64 -22.48 -1.67 1.32
C LYS A 64 -21.71 -0.94 2.41
N ASP A 65 -22.41 -0.45 3.43
CA ASP A 65 -21.75 0.13 4.61
C ASP A 65 -21.04 -0.97 5.42
N ILE A 66 -19.74 -0.77 5.63
CA ILE A 66 -18.89 -1.67 6.39
C ILE A 66 -18.32 -1.02 7.66
N THR A 67 -18.78 0.20 8.01
CA THR A 67 -18.23 1.00 9.12
C THR A 67 -18.18 0.24 10.44
N SER A 68 -19.20 -0.55 10.74
CA SER A 68 -19.27 -1.39 11.95
C SER A 68 -18.88 -2.84 11.74
N MET A 69 -18.41 -3.21 10.52
CA MET A 69 -18.03 -4.59 10.21
C MET A 69 -16.72 -4.94 10.90
N PRO A 70 -16.62 -6.08 11.60
CA PRO A 70 -15.39 -6.48 12.30
C PRO A 70 -14.25 -6.81 11.32
N PRO A 71 -12.98 -6.70 11.75
CA PRO A 71 -11.80 -6.98 10.94
C PRO A 71 -11.83 -8.36 10.25
N SER A 72 -12.27 -9.40 10.97
CA SER A 72 -12.35 -10.77 10.44
C SER A 72 -13.24 -10.91 9.20
N LYS A 73 -14.27 -10.09 9.09
CA LYS A 73 -15.14 -10.06 7.90
C LYS A 73 -14.56 -9.16 6.81
N ARG A 74 -13.93 -8.03 7.17
CA ARG A 74 -13.28 -7.14 6.18
C ARG A 74 -12.07 -7.80 5.53
N GLY A 75 -11.36 -8.67 6.24
CA GLY A 75 -10.22 -9.43 5.72
C GLY A 75 -10.54 -10.28 4.47
N GLN A 76 -11.81 -10.58 4.21
CA GLN A 76 -12.23 -11.30 3.00
C GLN A 76 -12.13 -10.46 1.72
N PHE A 77 -11.98 -9.14 1.82
CA PHE A 77 -11.85 -8.25 0.66
C PHE A 77 -10.79 -7.17 0.82
N ILE A 78 -10.29 -6.92 2.05
CA ILE A 78 -9.17 -6.02 2.31
C ILE A 78 -8.08 -6.80 3.06
N GLY A 79 -6.96 -7.08 2.39
CA GLY A 79 -5.76 -7.60 3.00
C GLY A 79 -4.94 -6.46 3.60
N TYR A 80 -4.31 -6.69 4.75
CA TYR A 80 -3.46 -5.71 5.42
C TYR A 80 -2.10 -6.30 5.77
N VAL A 81 -1.05 -5.62 5.35
CA VAL A 81 0.34 -5.98 5.64
C VAL A 81 0.95 -4.90 6.52
N PHE A 82 1.30 -5.26 7.76
CA PHE A 82 1.85 -4.34 8.74
C PHE A 82 3.29 -3.94 8.41
N GLN A 83 3.70 -2.76 8.88
CA GLN A 83 5.06 -2.24 8.76
C GLN A 83 6.13 -3.21 9.30
N GLN A 84 5.79 -3.98 10.33
CA GLN A 84 6.64 -5.01 10.92
C GLN A 84 5.98 -6.38 10.71
N PRO A 85 6.32 -7.12 9.65
CA PRO A 85 5.68 -8.40 9.33
C PRO A 85 5.89 -9.46 10.43
N ASP A 86 6.99 -9.38 11.19
CA ASP A 86 7.25 -10.28 12.34
C ASP A 86 6.10 -10.29 13.36
N ARG A 87 5.39 -9.17 13.53
CA ARG A 87 4.33 -9.05 14.52
C ARG A 87 3.02 -9.73 14.13
N GLN A 88 2.89 -10.13 12.86
CA GLN A 88 1.68 -10.81 12.39
C GLN A 88 1.87 -12.31 12.21
N MET A 89 3.12 -12.83 12.34
CA MET A 89 3.44 -14.23 12.15
C MET A 89 3.48 -14.98 13.49
N PHE A 90 2.72 -16.08 13.59
CA PHE A 90 2.58 -16.85 14.84
C PHE A 90 2.49 -18.37 14.60
N ARG A 91 2.50 -18.83 13.37
CA ARG A 91 2.44 -20.24 13.03
C ARG A 91 3.85 -20.84 12.87
N PRO A 92 3.99 -22.19 13.02
CA PRO A 92 5.30 -22.85 13.00
C PRO A 92 5.93 -22.93 11.60
N THR A 93 5.16 -22.84 10.52
CA THR A 93 5.70 -22.87 9.16
C THR A 93 5.03 -21.82 8.27
N VAL A 94 5.69 -21.42 7.18
CA VAL A 94 5.14 -20.52 6.19
C VAL A 94 3.82 -21.05 5.64
N ALA A 95 3.75 -22.35 5.30
CA ALA A 95 2.52 -22.95 4.79
C ALA A 95 1.36 -22.80 5.79
N THR A 96 1.59 -23.09 7.07
CA THR A 96 0.55 -22.98 8.10
C THR A 96 0.20 -21.53 8.44
N GLU A 97 1.14 -20.60 8.29
CA GLU A 97 0.87 -19.16 8.43
C GLU A 97 -0.09 -18.69 7.32
N VAL A 98 0.20 -19.03 6.08
CA VAL A 98 -0.65 -18.67 4.93
C VAL A 98 -2.00 -19.39 4.97
N ALA A 99 -2.04 -20.65 5.45
CA ALA A 99 -3.27 -21.43 5.59
C ALA A 99 -4.25 -20.88 6.63
N PHE A 100 -3.78 -20.12 7.61
CA PHE A 100 -4.59 -19.67 8.74
C PHE A 100 -5.87 -18.93 8.35
N GLY A 101 -5.76 -18.02 7.37
CA GLY A 101 -6.89 -17.25 6.88
C GLY A 101 -7.98 -18.14 6.27
N PRO A 102 -7.69 -18.91 5.22
CA PRO A 102 -8.62 -19.85 4.59
C PRO A 102 -9.22 -20.87 5.58
N GLU A 103 -8.42 -21.43 6.50
CA GLU A 103 -8.90 -22.32 7.56
C GLU A 103 -9.94 -21.63 8.45
N SER A 104 -9.68 -20.37 8.84
CA SER A 104 -10.60 -19.57 9.66
C SER A 104 -11.94 -19.29 8.96
N LEU A 105 -11.96 -19.33 7.63
CA LEU A 105 -13.18 -19.22 6.81
C LEU A 105 -13.90 -20.56 6.62
N GLY A 106 -13.40 -21.66 7.19
CA GLY A 106 -14.01 -22.99 7.10
C GLY A 106 -13.81 -23.66 5.73
N ARG A 107 -12.79 -23.29 4.97
CA ARG A 107 -12.44 -23.97 3.71
C ARG A 107 -12.01 -25.41 3.99
N SER A 108 -12.27 -26.30 3.07
CA SER A 108 -11.81 -27.71 3.13
C SER A 108 -10.28 -27.78 3.07
N LYS A 109 -9.70 -28.88 3.57
CA LYS A 109 -8.24 -29.08 3.56
C LYS A 109 -7.66 -29.03 2.14
N ASP A 110 -8.37 -29.59 1.16
CA ASP A 110 -7.91 -29.60 -0.23
C ASP A 110 -7.93 -28.19 -0.83
N GLU A 111 -8.98 -27.40 -0.57
CA GLU A 111 -9.05 -25.99 -0.96
C GLU A 111 -7.93 -25.16 -0.31
N VAL A 112 -7.69 -25.36 1.00
CA VAL A 112 -6.61 -24.66 1.72
C VAL A 112 -5.27 -25.00 1.11
N THR A 113 -4.98 -26.28 0.84
CA THR A 113 -3.72 -26.70 0.22
C THR A 113 -3.53 -26.04 -1.13
N HIS A 114 -4.55 -26.05 -1.97
CA HIS A 114 -4.50 -25.40 -3.30
C HIS A 114 -4.26 -23.90 -3.20
N ILE A 115 -4.98 -23.19 -2.33
CA ILE A 115 -4.81 -21.75 -2.10
C ILE A 115 -3.38 -21.45 -1.64
N VAL A 116 -2.85 -22.22 -0.67
CA VAL A 116 -1.49 -22.04 -0.15
C VAL A 116 -0.46 -22.22 -1.26
N ASP A 117 -0.56 -23.28 -2.06
CA ASP A 117 0.37 -23.54 -3.15
C ASP A 117 0.34 -22.42 -4.20
N GLU A 118 -0.85 -21.98 -4.60
CA GLU A 118 -1.03 -20.88 -5.54
C GLU A 118 -0.40 -19.57 -5.04
N VAL A 119 -0.70 -19.15 -3.80
CA VAL A 119 -0.20 -17.85 -3.32
C VAL A 119 1.29 -17.87 -2.98
N LEU A 120 1.84 -18.99 -2.55
CA LEU A 120 3.29 -19.15 -2.34
C LEU A 120 4.03 -19.04 -3.68
N ASP A 121 3.50 -19.63 -4.75
CA ASP A 121 4.07 -19.53 -6.10
C ASP A 121 3.99 -18.09 -6.61
N ARG A 122 2.82 -17.45 -6.53
CA ARG A 122 2.62 -16.05 -6.93
C ARG A 122 3.56 -15.08 -6.20
N CYS A 123 3.86 -15.35 -4.92
CA CYS A 123 4.79 -14.54 -4.13
C CYS A 123 6.26 -14.94 -4.31
N GLY A 124 6.57 -16.00 -5.09
CA GLY A 124 7.92 -16.52 -5.34
C GLY A 124 8.60 -17.10 -4.10
N ILE A 125 7.82 -17.67 -3.17
CA ILE A 125 8.30 -18.21 -1.88
C ILE A 125 7.93 -19.67 -1.64
N SER A 126 7.60 -20.45 -2.69
CA SER A 126 7.27 -21.88 -2.57
C SER A 126 8.38 -22.69 -1.91
N HIS A 127 9.64 -22.29 -2.12
CA HIS A 127 10.82 -22.91 -1.51
C HIS A 127 10.92 -22.70 0.01
N LEU A 128 10.15 -21.76 0.58
CA LEU A 128 10.12 -21.45 2.02
C LEU A 128 8.96 -22.14 2.74
N ARG A 129 8.19 -22.99 2.06
CA ARG A 129 6.93 -23.57 2.53
C ARG A 129 6.99 -24.12 3.96
N ASP A 130 8.05 -24.87 4.26
CA ASP A 130 8.22 -25.59 5.52
C ASP A 130 9.13 -24.86 6.51
N GLU A 131 9.63 -23.68 6.12
CA GLU A 131 10.51 -22.88 6.95
C GLU A 131 9.75 -22.22 8.12
N TYR A 132 10.46 -21.95 9.20
CA TYR A 132 9.92 -21.26 10.38
C TYR A 132 9.96 -19.74 10.14
N PRO A 133 8.80 -19.03 10.05
CA PRO A 133 8.74 -17.63 9.65
C PRO A 133 9.67 -16.68 10.40
N PRO A 134 9.88 -16.77 11.73
CA PRO A 134 10.80 -15.90 12.45
C PRO A 134 12.25 -15.96 11.98
N THR A 135 12.71 -17.06 11.37
CA THR A 135 14.09 -17.21 10.87
C THR A 135 14.33 -16.60 9.49
N LEU A 136 13.27 -16.24 8.80
CA LEU A 136 13.33 -15.68 7.45
C LEU A 136 13.94 -14.27 7.44
N ARG A 137 14.52 -13.89 6.30
CA ARG A 137 14.96 -12.51 6.03
C ARG A 137 13.75 -11.57 5.94
N ARG A 138 13.98 -10.28 6.13
CA ARG A 138 12.92 -9.26 6.14
C ARG A 138 12.07 -9.27 4.86
N GLY A 139 12.70 -9.29 3.70
CA GLY A 139 12.00 -9.34 2.41
C GLY A 139 11.18 -10.62 2.23
N GLU A 140 11.68 -11.76 2.71
CA GLU A 140 10.94 -13.04 2.70
C GLU A 140 9.71 -12.98 3.62
N LYS A 141 9.86 -12.47 4.84
CA LYS A 141 8.74 -12.23 5.77
C LYS A 141 7.68 -11.32 5.16
N GLN A 142 8.11 -10.28 4.47
CA GLN A 142 7.18 -9.39 3.78
C GLN A 142 6.35 -10.13 2.71
N ARG A 143 6.99 -11.01 1.94
CA ARG A 143 6.31 -11.85 0.94
C ARG A 143 5.36 -12.86 1.60
N VAL A 144 5.73 -13.45 2.74
CA VAL A 144 4.83 -14.33 3.52
C VAL A 144 3.60 -13.55 4.00
N ALA A 145 3.78 -12.34 4.52
CA ALA A 145 2.66 -11.50 4.95
C ALA A 145 1.72 -11.13 3.79
N ILE A 146 2.27 -10.83 2.59
CA ILE A 146 1.49 -10.62 1.37
C ILE A 146 0.75 -11.90 0.97
N ALA A 147 1.42 -13.06 0.96
CA ALA A 147 0.80 -14.35 0.65
C ALA A 147 -0.37 -14.66 1.59
N SER A 148 -0.21 -14.42 2.90
CA SER A 148 -1.29 -14.60 3.89
C SER A 148 -2.50 -13.69 3.63
N ALA A 149 -2.26 -12.44 3.20
CA ALA A 149 -3.33 -11.53 2.82
C ALA A 149 -4.03 -11.98 1.52
N LEU A 150 -3.27 -12.43 0.52
CA LEU A 150 -3.80 -12.93 -0.76
C LEU A 150 -4.59 -14.24 -0.59
N ALA A 151 -4.18 -15.11 0.34
CA ALA A 151 -4.87 -16.37 0.63
C ALA A 151 -6.33 -16.16 1.07
N MET A 152 -6.64 -14.96 1.61
CA MET A 152 -8.02 -14.55 1.92
C MET A 152 -8.82 -14.15 0.68
N GLN A 153 -8.22 -14.17 -0.53
CA GLN A 153 -8.81 -13.72 -1.79
C GLN A 153 -9.20 -12.24 -1.79
N SER A 154 -8.47 -11.43 -1.02
CA SER A 154 -8.69 -10.00 -0.92
C SER A 154 -8.51 -9.30 -2.27
N LYS A 155 -9.36 -8.31 -2.55
CA LYS A 155 -9.34 -7.49 -3.78
C LYS A 155 -8.60 -6.17 -3.60
N ILE A 156 -8.38 -5.79 -2.35
CA ILE A 156 -7.61 -4.61 -1.96
C ILE A 156 -6.48 -5.09 -1.05
N LEU A 157 -5.26 -4.68 -1.32
CA LEU A 157 -4.10 -4.95 -0.49
C LEU A 157 -3.55 -3.63 0.03
N ILE A 158 -3.58 -3.45 1.34
CA ILE A 158 -3.02 -2.29 2.03
C ILE A 158 -1.67 -2.69 2.61
N LEU A 159 -0.62 -1.94 2.28
CA LEU A 159 0.72 -2.18 2.80
C LEU A 159 1.20 -0.92 3.54
N ASP A 160 1.56 -1.10 4.80
CA ASP A 160 2.06 0.00 5.65
C ASP A 160 3.60 -0.02 5.65
N GLU A 161 4.21 0.91 4.91
CA GLU A 161 5.66 1.09 4.74
C GLU A 161 6.43 -0.21 4.43
N PRO A 162 6.03 -0.99 3.41
CA PRO A 162 6.54 -2.35 3.20
C PRO A 162 8.01 -2.39 2.77
N THR A 163 8.56 -1.31 2.25
CA THR A 163 9.96 -1.20 1.80
C THR A 163 10.92 -0.70 2.89
N SER A 164 10.37 -0.27 4.04
CA SER A 164 11.18 0.26 5.15
C SER A 164 12.17 -0.78 5.66
N GLY A 165 13.48 -0.42 5.65
CA GLY A 165 14.57 -1.28 6.11
C GLY A 165 14.92 -2.45 5.18
N GLN A 166 14.45 -2.42 3.92
CA GLN A 166 14.91 -3.31 2.84
C GLN A 166 16.06 -2.64 2.06
N ASP A 167 16.92 -3.47 1.46
CA ASP A 167 17.91 -2.96 0.52
C ASP A 167 17.27 -2.66 -0.86
N GLY A 168 18.08 -2.06 -1.76
CA GLY A 168 17.56 -1.67 -3.07
C GLY A 168 17.16 -2.86 -3.97
N LYS A 169 17.74 -4.05 -3.75
CA LYS A 169 17.38 -5.26 -4.50
C LYS A 169 16.04 -5.80 -4.00
N GLU A 170 15.91 -5.97 -2.69
CA GLU A 170 14.67 -6.44 -2.04
C GLU A 170 13.50 -5.50 -2.36
N THR A 171 13.73 -4.17 -2.31
CA THR A 171 12.73 -3.16 -2.70
C THR A 171 12.26 -3.35 -4.14
N LYS A 172 13.19 -3.50 -5.11
CA LYS A 172 12.84 -3.72 -6.52
C LYS A 172 12.03 -4.99 -6.74
N GLU A 173 12.43 -6.07 -6.08
CA GLU A 173 11.72 -7.36 -6.15
C GLU A 173 10.31 -7.28 -5.56
N LEU A 174 10.14 -6.58 -4.43
CA LEU A 174 8.83 -6.34 -3.83
C LEU A 174 7.94 -5.50 -4.74
N LEU A 175 8.46 -4.39 -5.28
CA LEU A 175 7.69 -3.54 -6.20
C LEU A 175 7.32 -4.27 -7.49
N ALA A 176 8.18 -5.17 -8.00
CA ALA A 176 7.85 -6.04 -9.13
C ALA A 176 6.67 -6.98 -8.81
N LEU A 177 6.66 -7.59 -7.63
CA LEU A 177 5.54 -8.40 -7.15
C LEU A 177 4.25 -7.56 -7.06
N LEU A 178 4.30 -6.38 -6.45
CA LEU A 178 3.13 -5.51 -6.30
C LEU A 178 2.58 -5.06 -7.67
N ARG A 179 3.45 -4.73 -8.62
CA ARG A 179 3.03 -4.42 -10.01
C ARG A 179 2.32 -5.59 -10.67
N GLN A 180 2.86 -6.80 -10.53
CA GLN A 180 2.24 -8.00 -11.07
C GLN A 180 0.84 -8.21 -10.47
N LEU A 181 0.71 -8.15 -9.14
CA LEU A 181 -0.58 -8.28 -8.45
C LEU A 181 -1.58 -7.21 -8.90
N ASN A 182 -1.12 -5.98 -9.13
CA ASN A 182 -1.97 -4.90 -9.61
C ASN A 182 -2.44 -5.16 -11.05
N LEU A 183 -1.57 -5.65 -11.94
CA LEU A 183 -1.94 -6.06 -13.31
C LEU A 183 -2.97 -7.21 -13.32
N GLU A 184 -2.96 -8.06 -12.29
CA GLU A 184 -3.96 -9.11 -12.07
C GLU A 184 -5.28 -8.58 -11.51
N GLY A 185 -5.40 -7.26 -11.30
CA GLY A 185 -6.61 -6.58 -10.84
C GLY A 185 -6.70 -6.36 -9.32
N ILE A 186 -5.64 -6.66 -8.56
CA ILE A 186 -5.59 -6.32 -7.13
C ILE A 186 -5.37 -4.81 -6.98
N THR A 187 -6.22 -4.16 -6.22
CA THR A 187 -6.05 -2.74 -5.85
C THR A 187 -4.98 -2.63 -4.77
N ILE A 188 -3.97 -1.79 -4.99
CA ILE A 188 -2.86 -1.60 -4.05
C ILE A 188 -2.98 -0.23 -3.38
N LEU A 189 -2.97 -0.22 -2.05
CA LEU A 189 -2.86 1.00 -1.24
C LEU A 189 -1.55 0.95 -0.46
N LEU A 190 -0.59 1.76 -0.87
CA LEU A 190 0.77 1.78 -0.34
C LEU A 190 0.97 3.00 0.56
N ILE A 191 1.16 2.81 1.87
CA ILE A 191 1.68 3.87 2.72
C ILE A 191 3.19 3.93 2.50
N THR A 192 3.69 5.07 2.09
CA THR A 192 5.12 5.27 1.88
C THR A 192 5.54 6.71 2.13
N HIS A 193 6.76 6.86 2.60
CA HIS A 193 7.48 8.14 2.65
C HIS A 193 8.57 8.23 1.56
N ASP A 194 8.66 7.20 0.70
CA ASP A 194 9.57 7.19 -0.45
C ASP A 194 8.89 7.85 -1.66
N MET A 195 9.37 9.05 -1.99
CA MET A 195 8.81 9.86 -3.08
C MET A 195 9.14 9.29 -4.46
N GLU A 196 10.26 8.56 -4.61
CA GLU A 196 10.60 7.87 -5.87
C GLU A 196 9.60 6.73 -6.14
N ILE A 197 9.25 5.96 -5.12
CA ILE A 197 8.23 4.91 -5.23
C ILE A 197 6.86 5.53 -5.56
N MET A 198 6.50 6.62 -4.86
CA MET A 198 5.24 7.32 -5.14
C MET A 198 5.17 7.81 -6.59
N ALA A 199 6.27 8.39 -7.10
CA ALA A 199 6.33 8.92 -8.46
C ALA A 199 6.34 7.83 -9.54
N SER A 200 7.08 6.72 -9.30
CA SER A 200 7.34 5.70 -10.33
C SER A 200 6.28 4.61 -10.40
N GLU A 201 5.70 4.22 -9.26
CA GLU A 201 4.84 3.05 -9.15
C GLU A 201 3.34 3.40 -9.08
N CYS A 202 3.01 4.53 -8.45
CA CYS A 202 1.62 4.83 -8.15
C CYS A 202 0.95 5.63 -9.28
N SER A 203 -0.29 5.27 -9.59
CA SER A 203 -1.13 6.04 -10.53
C SER A 203 -1.81 7.23 -9.86
N ARG A 204 -1.93 7.21 -8.53
CA ARG A 204 -2.60 8.23 -7.73
C ARG A 204 -1.93 8.38 -6.37
N ALA A 205 -1.94 9.59 -5.82
CA ALA A 205 -1.46 9.92 -4.49
C ALA A 205 -2.58 10.57 -3.68
N ILE A 206 -2.82 10.06 -2.48
CA ILE A 206 -3.70 10.66 -1.47
C ILE A 206 -2.83 11.15 -0.33
N ILE A 207 -2.74 12.46 -0.15
CA ILE A 207 -1.89 13.07 0.87
C ILE A 207 -2.76 13.53 2.03
N MET A 208 -2.46 12.97 3.20
CA MET A 208 -3.12 13.33 4.45
C MET A 208 -2.45 14.59 5.05
N GLY A 209 -3.25 15.54 5.46
CA GLY A 209 -2.77 16.77 6.10
C GLY A 209 -3.92 17.55 6.71
N ASN A 210 -3.63 18.38 7.73
CA ASN A 210 -4.64 19.23 8.37
C ASN A 210 -5.92 18.46 8.79
N GLN A 211 -5.75 17.23 9.29
CA GLN A 211 -6.83 16.34 9.75
C GLN A 211 -7.79 15.87 8.63
N THR A 212 -7.44 16.06 7.37
CA THR A 212 -8.26 15.66 6.21
C THR A 212 -7.38 15.17 5.04
N VAL A 213 -7.97 14.98 3.87
CA VAL A 213 -7.23 14.80 2.61
C VAL A 213 -6.81 16.18 2.10
N ALA A 214 -5.51 16.43 2.10
CA ALA A 214 -4.94 17.71 1.65
C ALA A 214 -4.66 17.71 0.13
N PHE A 215 -4.48 16.54 -0.48
CA PHE A 215 -4.33 16.38 -1.92
C PHE A 215 -4.83 14.99 -2.33
N ASP A 216 -5.46 14.92 -3.49
CA ASP A 216 -5.93 13.69 -4.12
C ASP A 216 -5.83 13.85 -5.63
N GLY A 217 -4.88 13.19 -6.28
CA GLY A 217 -4.60 13.34 -7.71
C GLY A 217 -3.39 12.51 -8.15
N SER A 218 -2.90 12.75 -9.36
CA SER A 218 -1.73 12.05 -9.88
C SER A 218 -0.43 12.50 -9.18
N PRO A 219 0.60 11.62 -9.09
CA PRO A 219 1.92 12.03 -8.62
C PRO A 219 2.54 13.16 -9.45
N GLU A 220 2.27 13.20 -10.74
CA GLU A 220 2.74 14.28 -11.62
C GLU A 220 2.15 15.65 -11.20
N GLU A 221 0.84 15.72 -10.95
CA GLU A 221 0.20 16.95 -10.47
C GLU A 221 0.74 17.34 -9.09
N LEU A 222 0.95 16.37 -8.20
CA LEU A 222 1.51 16.59 -6.87
C LEU A 222 2.90 17.21 -6.97
N PHE A 223 3.82 16.59 -7.70
CA PHE A 223 5.23 17.02 -7.74
C PHE A 223 5.50 18.23 -8.65
N LYS A 224 4.50 18.70 -9.42
CA LYS A 224 4.54 20.01 -10.09
C LYS A 224 4.31 21.18 -9.15
N LYS A 225 3.81 20.94 -7.94
CA LYS A 225 3.66 21.99 -6.91
C LYS A 225 5.00 22.61 -6.54
N SER A 226 4.95 23.81 -5.98
CA SER A 226 6.15 24.50 -5.47
C SER A 226 6.80 23.70 -4.32
N THR A 227 8.07 23.99 -4.05
CA THR A 227 8.79 23.36 -2.94
C THR A 227 8.12 23.66 -1.60
N ASP A 228 7.65 24.88 -1.40
CA ASP A 228 6.98 25.30 -0.15
C ASP A 228 5.66 24.55 0.05
N GLU A 229 4.84 24.41 -0.99
CA GLU A 229 3.58 23.64 -0.92
C GLU A 229 3.84 22.17 -0.58
N LEU A 230 4.90 21.57 -1.14
CA LEU A 230 5.27 20.19 -0.82
C LEU A 230 5.78 20.05 0.61
N GLN A 231 6.61 20.99 1.08
CA GLN A 231 7.10 21.01 2.47
C GLN A 231 5.94 21.17 3.46
N ASP A 232 4.93 21.96 3.14
CA ASP A 232 3.71 22.09 3.94
C ASP A 232 2.95 20.76 4.05
N LEU A 233 3.03 19.91 3.03
CA LEU A 233 2.49 18.55 3.04
C LEU A 233 3.45 17.53 3.68
N GLY A 234 4.69 17.93 4.02
CA GLY A 234 5.74 17.03 4.53
C GLY A 234 6.39 16.16 3.46
N LEU A 235 6.41 16.66 2.23
CA LEU A 235 6.93 15.97 1.05
C LEU A 235 8.10 16.73 0.44
N THR A 236 8.89 16.02 -0.37
CA THR A 236 9.96 16.59 -1.21
C THR A 236 9.82 16.05 -2.62
N LYS A 237 10.35 16.78 -3.60
CA LYS A 237 10.42 16.21 -4.97
C LYS A 237 11.42 15.07 -4.98
N PRO A 238 11.11 13.94 -5.63
CA PRO A 238 12.14 12.94 -5.90
C PRO A 238 13.20 13.49 -6.86
N PRO A 239 14.48 13.08 -6.73
CA PRO A 239 15.56 13.58 -7.57
C PRO A 239 15.29 13.46 -9.08
N SER A 240 14.65 12.38 -9.52
CA SER A 240 14.27 12.19 -10.92
C SER A 240 13.35 13.28 -11.43
N VAL A 241 12.35 13.66 -10.62
CA VAL A 241 11.39 14.71 -10.95
C VAL A 241 12.03 16.09 -10.87
N GLU A 242 12.82 16.37 -9.81
CA GLU A 242 13.48 17.65 -9.63
C GLU A 242 14.41 17.98 -10.80
N LEU A 243 15.27 17.03 -11.18
CA LEU A 243 16.18 17.19 -12.31
C LEU A 243 15.45 17.33 -13.64
N SER A 244 14.39 16.53 -13.86
CA SER A 244 13.64 16.58 -15.12
C SER A 244 12.88 17.89 -15.29
N LEU A 245 12.30 18.43 -14.23
CA LEU A 245 11.59 19.71 -14.28
C LEU A 245 12.53 20.91 -14.37
N ALA A 246 13.80 20.79 -13.95
CA ALA A 246 14.82 21.81 -14.16
C ALA A 246 15.23 21.94 -15.62
N VAL A 247 14.96 20.94 -16.47
CA VAL A 247 15.27 20.92 -17.90
C VAL A 247 13.94 20.86 -18.69
N PRO A 248 13.39 21.98 -19.17
CA PRO A 248 12.05 22.04 -19.77
C PRO A 248 11.82 21.04 -20.91
N SER A 249 12.86 20.73 -21.69
CA SER A 249 12.78 19.78 -22.81
C SER A 249 12.57 18.31 -22.39
N LEU A 250 12.83 17.96 -21.12
CA LEU A 250 12.64 16.61 -20.60
C LEU A 250 11.22 16.37 -20.09
N GLY A 251 10.54 17.42 -19.60
CA GLY A 251 9.24 17.33 -18.97
C GLY A 251 9.30 16.49 -17.68
N TYR A 252 8.16 16.02 -17.21
CA TYR A 252 8.08 15.16 -16.04
C TYR A 252 8.69 13.78 -16.32
N CYS A 253 9.62 13.33 -15.47
CA CYS A 253 10.17 11.98 -15.48
C CYS A 253 9.91 11.33 -14.11
N LYS A 254 9.15 10.26 -14.10
CA LYS A 254 8.73 9.58 -12.88
C LYS A 254 9.83 8.74 -12.22
N SER A 255 10.95 8.48 -12.93
CA SER A 255 12.07 7.67 -12.42
C SER A 255 13.40 8.12 -13.03
N MET A 256 14.52 7.75 -12.35
CA MET A 256 15.87 7.99 -12.86
C MET A 256 16.15 7.25 -14.17
N ASP A 257 15.54 6.09 -14.39
CA ASP A 257 15.73 5.33 -15.63
C ASP A 257 15.02 6.01 -16.81
N GLU A 258 13.83 6.57 -16.59
CA GLU A 258 13.16 7.38 -17.61
C GLU A 258 13.95 8.66 -17.92
N LEU A 259 14.45 9.35 -16.89
CA LEU A 259 15.29 10.53 -17.04
C LEU A 259 16.53 10.23 -17.87
N LYS A 260 17.27 9.16 -17.56
CA LYS A 260 18.45 8.72 -18.33
C LYS A 260 18.09 8.44 -19.78
N SER A 261 17.01 7.70 -20.02
CA SER A 261 16.56 7.35 -21.38
C SER A 261 16.28 8.59 -22.22
N LYS A 262 15.57 9.58 -21.66
CA LYS A 262 15.26 10.85 -22.34
C LYS A 262 16.53 11.67 -22.60
N LEU A 263 17.46 11.73 -21.62
CA LEU A 263 18.74 12.43 -21.80
C LEU A 263 19.58 11.80 -22.90
N VAL A 264 19.71 10.48 -22.93
CA VAL A 264 20.43 9.76 -23.99
C VAL A 264 19.82 10.04 -25.37
N ALA A 265 18.48 9.98 -25.46
CA ALA A 265 17.78 10.26 -26.72
C ALA A 265 18.05 11.70 -27.22
N GLN A 266 18.06 12.69 -26.34
CA GLN A 266 18.39 14.08 -26.70
C GLN A 266 19.84 14.27 -27.15
N LEU A 267 20.77 13.58 -26.50
CA LEU A 267 22.22 13.66 -26.83
C LEU A 267 22.56 12.89 -28.12
N SER A 268 21.81 11.81 -28.41
CA SER A 268 22.02 10.99 -29.62
C SER A 268 21.33 11.55 -30.86
N GLY A 269 20.36 12.43 -30.70
CA GLY A 269 19.62 13.08 -31.80
C GLY A 269 20.29 14.40 -32.25
N LYS A 270 21.49 14.71 -31.76
CA LYS A 270 22.41 15.74 -32.28
C LYS A 270 23.52 15.07 -33.07
#